data_e111d02695d188531f0dfc880c162a5e
#
_entry.id   e111d02695d188531f0dfc880c162a5e
#
_cell.length_a   1.000
_cell.length_b   1.000
_cell.length_c   1.000
_cell.angle_alpha   90.00
_cell.angle_beta   90.00
_cell.angle_gamma   90.00
#
_symmetry.space_group_name_H-M   'P 1'
#
loop_
_entity.id
_entity.type
_entity.pdbx_description
1 polymer ?
#
loop_
_entity_poly.entity_id
_entity_poly.type
_entity_poly.pdbx_seq_one_letter_code
_entity_poly.pdbx_strand_id
1 'polypeptide(L)'
;MQKRYLMPALTGLIVIFLLLPLQFVGERPLLLLERLFRGGGYLQIAGVAIFASVMEYNMLIPSRSGWWRRFSWSLFSAVFFLQLILGLFADKLFLMTGELHLPVPALIISGPLYRGELSVMTLIFLSAVLLSGPAWCSQYCYFGAIDSAFAGKKALSRPAKDRLALKNSFLILAIAVALLMRITGAGQGFALATGVATGVAGLAIIALISRRKGKMVHCTVWCPVGTLVSYMKHLNPFRMRIEASCTTCMLCSSVCRYDALSSNDIARLKPGLTCTLCGDCLAACRHNSIKYRFPGVKPDTARKMYVTVTVIIYSLVLAMARI
;
A
#
# COMPACT_ATOMS: atom_id res chain seq x y z
N MET A 1 -29.96 -13.15 4.07
CA MET A 1 -29.54 -11.73 3.87
C MET A 1 -28.72 -11.17 5.02
N GLN A 2 -29.07 -11.37 6.27
CA GLN A 2 -28.38 -10.82 7.46
C GLN A 2 -26.86 -11.08 7.54
N LYS A 3 -26.37 -12.29 7.25
CA LYS A 3 -24.93 -12.63 7.36
C LYS A 3 -24.00 -11.83 6.41
N ARG A 4 -24.55 -11.22 5.35
CA ARG A 4 -23.77 -10.47 4.35
C ARG A 4 -23.36 -9.07 4.84
N TYR A 5 -24.17 -8.48 5.72
CA TYR A 5 -23.92 -7.13 6.26
C TYR A 5 -23.21 -7.16 7.61
N LEU A 6 -23.20 -8.32 8.29
CA LEU A 6 -22.62 -8.44 9.64
C LEU A 6 -21.12 -8.12 9.67
N MET A 7 -20.33 -8.70 8.76
CA MET A 7 -18.88 -8.41 8.73
C MET A 7 -18.56 -6.94 8.43
N PRO A 8 -19.15 -6.30 7.38
CA PRO A 8 -18.95 -4.87 7.14
C PRO A 8 -19.36 -3.98 8.33
N ALA A 9 -20.46 -4.29 9.00
CA ALA A 9 -20.90 -3.54 10.18
C ALA A 9 -19.90 -3.69 11.35
N LEU A 10 -19.42 -4.92 11.63
CA LEU A 10 -18.39 -5.18 12.62
C LEU A 10 -17.09 -4.43 12.30
N THR A 11 -16.69 -4.40 11.06
CA THR A 11 -15.49 -3.64 10.64
C THR A 11 -15.66 -2.14 10.91
N GLY A 12 -16.82 -1.56 10.61
CA GLY A 12 -17.11 -0.17 10.97
C GLY A 12 -17.02 0.08 12.46
N LEU A 13 -17.60 -0.80 13.30
CA LEU A 13 -17.51 -0.70 14.76
C LEU A 13 -16.07 -0.82 15.27
N ILE A 14 -15.28 -1.75 14.72
CA ILE A 14 -13.85 -1.89 15.05
C ILE A 14 -13.10 -0.62 14.69
N VAL A 15 -13.37 -0.02 13.53
CA VAL A 15 -12.73 1.24 13.11
C VAL A 15 -13.10 2.38 14.07
N ILE A 16 -14.35 2.50 14.50
CA ILE A 16 -14.75 3.48 15.52
C ILE A 16 -13.96 3.25 16.80
N PHE A 17 -13.94 2.00 17.30
CA PHE A 17 -13.24 1.66 18.54
C PHE A 17 -11.75 1.98 18.50
N LEU A 18 -11.09 1.74 17.35
CA LEU A 18 -9.66 1.99 17.20
C LEU A 18 -9.32 3.48 16.96
N LEU A 19 -10.23 4.24 16.34
CA LEU A 19 -10.02 5.67 16.08
C LEU A 19 -10.43 6.56 17.26
N LEU A 20 -11.37 6.12 18.09
CA LEU A 20 -11.89 6.91 19.20
C LEU A 20 -10.80 7.34 20.20
N PRO A 21 -9.83 6.50 20.61
CA PRO A 21 -8.73 6.92 21.47
C PRO A 21 -7.87 8.03 20.87
N LEU A 22 -7.74 8.08 19.54
CA LEU A 22 -6.93 9.11 18.85
C LEU A 22 -7.49 10.52 19.01
N GLN A 23 -8.77 10.62 19.38
CA GLN A 23 -9.41 11.91 19.72
C GLN A 23 -8.81 12.55 20.99
N PHE A 24 -8.27 11.73 21.90
CA PHE A 24 -7.81 12.14 23.23
C PHE A 24 -6.29 12.07 23.39
N VAL A 25 -5.56 11.59 22.36
CA VAL A 25 -4.11 11.41 22.42
C VAL A 25 -3.37 12.67 21.98
N GLY A 26 -2.48 13.14 22.86
CA GLY A 26 -1.54 14.23 22.62
C GLY A 26 -2.10 15.64 22.81
N GLU A 27 -1.19 16.60 22.90
CA GLU A 27 -1.53 18.03 23.04
C GLU A 27 -2.21 18.60 21.77
N ARG A 28 -1.87 18.03 20.61
CA ARG A 28 -2.50 18.37 19.32
C ARG A 28 -3.35 17.21 18.83
N PRO A 29 -4.65 17.44 18.52
CA PRO A 29 -5.51 16.38 18.00
C PRO A 29 -4.91 15.71 16.76
N LEU A 30 -4.93 14.37 16.73
CA LEU A 30 -4.47 13.60 15.57
C LEU A 30 -5.46 13.64 14.41
N LEU A 31 -6.75 13.83 14.69
CA LEU A 31 -7.80 13.88 13.68
C LEU A 31 -7.92 15.28 13.09
N LEU A 32 -7.93 15.40 11.76
CA LEU A 32 -7.91 16.68 11.06
C LEU A 32 -9.13 17.55 11.37
N LEU A 33 -10.34 16.97 11.34
CA LEU A 33 -11.55 17.74 11.57
C LEU A 33 -11.63 18.27 13.01
N GLU A 34 -11.00 17.60 13.99
CA GLU A 34 -10.91 18.14 15.37
C GLU A 34 -10.04 19.39 15.45
N ARG A 35 -9.04 19.52 14.58
CA ARG A 35 -8.21 20.72 14.49
C ARG A 35 -8.94 21.88 13.83
N LEU A 36 -9.88 21.60 12.93
CA LEU A 36 -10.66 22.63 12.23
C LEU A 36 -11.77 23.17 13.12
N PHE A 37 -12.45 22.30 13.84
CA PHE A 37 -13.49 22.68 14.80
C PHE A 37 -13.67 21.62 15.88
N ARG A 38 -13.99 22.05 17.08
CA ARG A 38 -14.18 21.19 18.25
C ARG A 38 -15.33 20.20 18.03
N GLY A 39 -15.07 18.91 18.26
CA GLY A 39 -16.03 17.82 18.00
C GLY A 39 -16.02 17.30 16.55
N GLY A 40 -15.27 17.91 15.65
CA GLY A 40 -15.14 17.47 14.26
C GLY A 40 -14.52 16.09 14.11
N GLY A 41 -13.68 15.68 15.05
CA GLY A 41 -13.08 14.34 15.06
C GLY A 41 -14.11 13.22 15.12
N TYR A 42 -15.22 13.39 15.82
CA TYR A 42 -16.30 12.41 15.84
C TYR A 42 -16.98 12.25 14.47
N LEU A 43 -17.15 13.34 13.72
CA LEU A 43 -17.66 13.28 12.36
C LEU A 43 -16.67 12.57 11.42
N GLN A 44 -15.38 12.83 11.58
CA GLN A 44 -14.33 12.14 10.82
C GLN A 44 -14.35 10.64 11.12
N ILE A 45 -14.43 10.23 12.39
CA ILE A 45 -14.51 8.82 12.81
C ILE A 45 -15.75 8.17 12.18
N ALA A 46 -16.91 8.78 12.30
CA ALA A 46 -18.15 8.25 11.72
C ALA A 46 -18.07 8.11 10.20
N GLY A 47 -17.57 9.12 9.50
CA GLY A 47 -17.38 9.09 8.05
C GLY A 47 -16.43 7.99 7.59
N VAL A 48 -15.27 7.83 8.26
CA VAL A 48 -14.29 6.79 7.96
C VAL A 48 -14.85 5.40 8.26
N ALA A 49 -15.61 5.22 9.34
CA ALA A 49 -16.23 3.95 9.69
C ALA A 49 -17.32 3.52 8.68
N ILE A 50 -18.15 4.47 8.25
CA ILE A 50 -19.15 4.22 7.19
C ILE A 50 -18.42 3.83 5.89
N PHE A 51 -17.39 4.59 5.51
CA PHE A 51 -16.59 4.28 4.33
C PHE A 51 -15.94 2.90 4.42
N ALA A 52 -15.38 2.52 5.57
CA ALA A 52 -14.82 1.20 5.83
C ALA A 52 -15.84 0.08 5.61
N SER A 53 -17.06 0.24 6.16
CA SER A 53 -18.14 -0.72 6.00
C SER A 53 -18.55 -0.89 4.53
N VAL A 54 -18.70 0.22 3.80
CA VAL A 54 -19.06 0.22 2.36
C VAL A 54 -17.91 -0.40 1.53
N MET A 55 -16.68 -0.05 1.83
CA MET A 55 -15.50 -0.59 1.16
C MET A 55 -15.39 -2.10 1.35
N GLU A 56 -15.52 -2.60 2.58
CA GLU A 56 -15.46 -4.04 2.85
C GLU A 56 -16.59 -4.79 2.16
N TYR A 57 -17.83 -4.31 2.28
CA TYR A 57 -18.97 -4.92 1.60
C TYR A 57 -18.70 -5.15 0.12
N ASN A 58 -18.15 -4.15 -0.57
CA ASN A 58 -17.88 -4.24 -1.99
C ASN A 58 -16.62 -5.06 -2.31
N MET A 59 -15.57 -4.99 -1.48
CA MET A 59 -14.35 -5.79 -1.66
C MET A 59 -14.56 -7.27 -1.39
N LEU A 60 -15.54 -7.66 -0.59
CA LEU A 60 -15.93 -9.06 -0.40
C LEU A 60 -16.57 -9.66 -1.64
N ILE A 61 -17.10 -8.86 -2.56
CA ILE A 61 -17.67 -9.30 -3.84
C ILE A 61 -16.54 -9.38 -4.88
N PRO A 62 -16.18 -10.57 -5.40
CA PRO A 62 -15.03 -10.73 -6.30
C PRO A 62 -15.05 -9.82 -7.54
N SER A 63 -16.21 -9.66 -8.17
CA SER A 63 -16.39 -8.83 -9.36
C SER A 63 -16.19 -7.33 -9.11
N ARG A 64 -16.41 -6.86 -7.88
CA ARG A 64 -16.28 -5.44 -7.49
C ARG A 64 -14.94 -5.13 -6.79
N SER A 65 -14.29 -6.15 -6.21
CA SER A 65 -13.13 -5.96 -5.34
C SER A 65 -11.99 -5.19 -6.02
N GLY A 66 -11.67 -5.49 -7.28
CA GLY A 66 -10.60 -4.82 -8.01
C GLY A 66 -10.88 -3.33 -8.26
N TRP A 67 -12.13 -2.96 -8.54
CA TRP A 67 -12.52 -1.55 -8.73
C TRP A 67 -12.46 -0.79 -7.40
N TRP A 68 -13.10 -1.31 -6.35
CA TRP A 68 -13.13 -0.68 -5.03
C TRP A 68 -11.74 -0.52 -4.41
N ARG A 69 -10.87 -1.53 -4.57
CA ARG A 69 -9.48 -1.44 -4.17
C ARG A 69 -8.75 -0.29 -4.87
N ARG A 70 -8.88 -0.17 -6.19
CA ARG A 70 -8.24 0.93 -6.93
C ARG A 70 -8.84 2.29 -6.61
N PHE A 71 -10.14 2.37 -6.44
CA PHE A 71 -10.83 3.59 -6.04
C PHE A 71 -10.36 4.08 -4.67
N SER A 72 -10.42 3.22 -3.64
CA SER A 72 -9.97 3.57 -2.30
C SER A 72 -8.48 3.94 -2.27
N TRP A 73 -7.66 3.24 -3.03
CA TRP A 73 -6.24 3.54 -3.14
C TRP A 73 -5.96 4.90 -3.81
N SER A 74 -6.69 5.23 -4.87
CA SER A 74 -6.62 6.54 -5.51
C SER A 74 -7.13 7.64 -4.59
N LEU A 75 -8.23 7.38 -3.86
CA LEU A 75 -8.76 8.30 -2.85
C LEU A 75 -7.71 8.59 -1.76
N PHE A 76 -7.06 7.56 -1.23
CA PHE A 76 -5.98 7.72 -0.26
C PHE A 76 -4.86 8.61 -0.79
N SER A 77 -4.40 8.35 -2.02
CA SER A 77 -3.37 9.15 -2.67
C SER A 77 -3.80 10.60 -2.88
N ALA A 78 -5.05 10.82 -3.32
CA ALA A 78 -5.61 12.15 -3.52
C ALA A 78 -5.70 12.94 -2.20
N VAL A 79 -6.23 12.32 -1.14
CA VAL A 79 -6.33 12.93 0.20
C VAL A 79 -4.94 13.30 0.72
N PHE A 80 -3.97 12.39 0.57
CA PHE A 80 -2.60 12.61 1.01
C PHE A 80 -1.94 13.80 0.30
N PHE A 81 -1.98 13.85 -1.03
CA PHE A 81 -1.39 14.96 -1.78
C PHE A 81 -2.17 16.27 -1.62
N LEU A 82 -3.50 16.22 -1.47
CA LEU A 82 -4.30 17.40 -1.17
C LEU A 82 -3.89 18.02 0.16
N GLN A 83 -3.70 17.21 1.21
CA GLN A 83 -3.23 17.68 2.51
C GLN A 83 -1.81 18.25 2.43
N LEU A 84 -0.91 17.65 1.64
CA LEU A 84 0.42 18.21 1.39
C LEU A 84 0.32 19.61 0.76
N ILE A 85 -0.48 19.76 -0.28
CA ILE A 85 -0.66 21.06 -0.97
C ILE A 85 -1.24 22.08 0.00
N LEU A 86 -2.28 21.73 0.76
CA LEU A 86 -2.87 22.62 1.76
C LEU A 86 -1.87 22.96 2.87
N GLY A 87 -1.05 22.00 3.31
CA GLY A 87 0.00 22.23 4.31
C GLY A 87 1.12 23.15 3.83
N LEU A 88 1.43 23.13 2.52
CA LEU A 88 2.47 23.98 1.93
C LEU A 88 1.97 25.39 1.63
N PHE A 89 0.74 25.54 1.14
CA PHE A 89 0.26 26.81 0.56
C PHE A 89 -0.84 27.49 1.38
N ALA A 90 -1.55 26.76 2.26
CA ALA A 90 -2.64 27.35 3.05
C ALA A 90 -2.26 27.46 4.54
N ASP A 91 -2.12 26.33 5.25
CA ASP A 91 -1.84 26.33 6.69
C ASP A 91 -1.11 25.06 7.12
N LYS A 92 -0.11 25.21 8.00
CA LYS A 92 0.62 24.11 8.65
C LYS A 92 -0.28 23.17 9.47
N LEU A 93 -1.50 23.58 9.79
CA LEU A 93 -2.51 22.76 10.45
C LEU A 93 -2.79 21.44 9.69
N PHE A 94 -2.64 21.44 8.37
CA PHE A 94 -2.80 20.25 7.54
C PHE A 94 -1.62 19.29 7.64
N LEU A 95 -0.47 19.69 8.21
CA LEU A 95 0.68 18.81 8.43
C LEU A 95 0.51 18.04 9.74
N MET A 96 0.89 16.76 9.78
CA MET A 96 0.71 15.89 10.94
C MET A 96 1.46 16.38 12.17
N THR A 97 2.74 16.71 12.01
CA THR A 97 3.63 17.18 13.08
C THR A 97 3.82 18.70 13.08
N GLY A 98 3.22 19.41 12.13
CA GLY A 98 3.51 20.82 11.87
C GLY A 98 4.79 21.05 11.06
N GLU A 99 5.53 19.98 10.74
CA GLU A 99 6.75 19.98 9.93
C GLU A 99 6.52 19.21 8.63
N LEU A 100 7.13 19.68 7.55
CA LEU A 100 7.03 19.07 6.25
C LEU A 100 7.89 17.79 6.18
N HIS A 101 7.26 16.68 5.88
CA HIS A 101 7.96 15.45 5.53
C HIS A 101 7.84 15.19 4.03
N LEU A 102 8.96 14.91 3.37
CA LEU A 102 8.93 14.62 1.93
C LEU A 102 8.12 13.36 1.62
N PRO A 103 7.14 13.45 0.69
CA PRO A 103 6.28 12.32 0.33
C PRO A 103 6.99 11.34 -0.61
N VAL A 104 8.13 10.81 -0.21
CA VAL A 104 8.92 9.86 -1.01
C VAL A 104 8.99 8.53 -0.28
N PRO A 105 8.44 7.42 -0.83
CA PRO A 105 8.39 6.14 -0.14
C PRO A 105 9.76 5.64 0.32
N ALA A 106 10.82 5.87 -0.46
CA ALA A 106 12.17 5.46 -0.10
C ALA A 106 12.61 6.01 1.27
N LEU A 107 12.13 7.18 1.66
CA LEU A 107 12.48 7.83 2.93
C LEU A 107 11.91 7.11 4.16
N ILE A 108 10.92 6.22 3.99
CA ILE A 108 10.41 5.36 5.06
C ILE A 108 11.53 4.45 5.61
N ILE A 109 12.47 4.07 4.75
CA ILE A 109 13.64 3.24 5.11
C ILE A 109 14.87 4.12 5.33
N SER A 110 15.22 4.96 4.35
CA SER A 110 16.46 5.74 4.36
C SER A 110 16.45 6.87 5.40
N GLY A 111 15.29 7.45 5.71
CA GLY A 111 15.16 8.50 6.71
C GLY A 111 15.59 8.08 8.12
N PRO A 112 15.04 6.99 8.69
CA PRO A 112 15.49 6.44 9.97
C PRO A 112 16.97 6.05 9.98
N LEU A 113 17.49 5.46 8.90
CA LEU A 113 18.89 5.10 8.79
C LEU A 113 19.82 6.32 8.82
N TYR A 114 19.42 7.40 8.13
CA TYR A 114 20.16 8.67 8.14
C TYR A 114 20.12 9.33 9.52
N ARG A 115 18.94 9.48 10.14
CA ARG A 115 18.80 10.13 11.45
C ARG A 115 19.27 9.27 12.62
N GLY A 116 19.20 7.94 12.49
CA GLY A 116 19.46 6.99 13.58
C GLY A 116 18.30 6.81 14.54
N GLU A 117 17.13 7.28 14.18
CA GLU A 117 15.92 7.24 15.00
C GLU A 117 14.73 6.73 14.18
N LEU A 118 13.89 5.92 14.83
CA LEU A 118 12.67 5.42 14.20
C LEU A 118 11.61 6.51 14.17
N SER A 119 11.09 6.81 12.98
CA SER A 119 9.96 7.72 12.85
C SER A 119 8.63 7.00 13.09
N VAL A 120 7.62 7.76 13.52
CA VAL A 120 6.24 7.24 13.66
C VAL A 120 5.75 6.61 12.35
N MET A 121 6.08 7.21 11.21
CA MET A 121 5.72 6.67 9.89
C MET A 121 6.35 5.30 9.64
N THR A 122 7.58 5.07 10.09
CA THR A 122 8.24 3.77 9.98
C THR A 122 7.55 2.72 10.85
N LEU A 123 7.10 3.09 12.05
CA LEU A 123 6.34 2.19 12.93
C LEU A 123 4.98 1.83 12.32
N ILE A 124 4.26 2.81 11.78
CA ILE A 124 2.99 2.58 11.07
C ILE A 124 3.22 1.66 9.86
N PHE A 125 4.26 1.91 9.08
CA PHE A 125 4.64 1.07 7.94
C PHE A 125 4.91 -0.38 8.34
N LEU A 126 5.79 -0.58 9.34
CA LEU A 126 6.15 -1.92 9.81
C LEU A 126 4.92 -2.66 10.36
N SER A 127 4.11 -2.01 11.19
CA SER A 127 2.87 -2.58 11.74
C SER A 127 1.89 -2.97 10.64
N ALA A 128 1.68 -2.08 9.65
CA ALA A 128 0.80 -2.36 8.52
C ALA A 128 1.30 -3.55 7.68
N VAL A 129 2.61 -3.64 7.44
CA VAL A 129 3.19 -4.76 6.67
C VAL A 129 3.14 -6.08 7.47
N LEU A 130 3.33 -6.06 8.77
CA LEU A 130 3.20 -7.26 9.61
C LEU A 130 1.76 -7.78 9.64
N LEU A 131 0.77 -6.90 9.74
CA LEU A 131 -0.65 -7.28 9.85
C LEU A 131 -1.28 -7.63 8.50
N SER A 132 -1.11 -6.80 7.48
CA SER A 132 -1.74 -6.97 6.16
C SER A 132 -0.79 -7.47 5.07
N GLY A 133 0.48 -7.74 5.42
CA GLY A 133 1.48 -8.19 4.47
C GLY A 133 1.75 -7.15 3.38
N PRO A 134 1.84 -7.58 2.12
CA PRO A 134 2.19 -6.69 1.02
C PRO A 134 1.06 -5.76 0.55
N ALA A 135 -0.06 -5.66 1.29
CA ALA A 135 -1.14 -4.71 1.00
C ALA A 135 -0.66 -3.26 1.03
N TRP A 136 0.43 -2.97 1.77
CA TRP A 136 1.07 -1.65 1.72
C TRP A 136 1.25 -1.15 0.30
N CYS A 137 1.84 -1.97 -0.56
CA CYS A 137 2.15 -1.61 -1.95
C CYS A 137 0.94 -1.57 -2.89
N SER A 138 -0.22 -2.06 -2.47
CA SER A 138 -1.40 -2.16 -3.32
C SER A 138 -2.65 -1.44 -2.80
N GLN A 139 -2.56 -0.85 -1.61
CA GLN A 139 -3.71 -0.17 -0.99
C GLN A 139 -3.36 1.06 -0.14
N TYR A 140 -2.10 1.21 0.37
CA TYR A 140 -1.76 2.31 1.30
C TYR A 140 -0.67 3.22 0.74
N CYS A 141 0.13 2.77 -0.22
CA CYS A 141 1.21 3.59 -0.77
C CYS A 141 0.69 4.56 -1.84
N TYR A 142 0.82 5.86 -1.61
CA TYR A 142 0.39 6.91 -2.54
C TYR A 142 1.13 6.86 -3.89
N PHE A 143 2.44 6.58 -3.92
CA PHE A 143 3.18 6.37 -5.17
C PHE A 143 2.69 5.14 -5.94
N GLY A 144 2.32 4.08 -5.22
CA GLY A 144 1.74 2.89 -5.82
C GLY A 144 0.41 3.18 -6.52
N ALA A 145 -0.43 4.07 -5.96
CA ALA A 145 -1.68 4.49 -6.59
C ALA A 145 -1.40 5.22 -7.92
N ILE A 146 -0.42 6.14 -7.94
CA ILE A 146 0.00 6.85 -9.15
C ILE A 146 0.54 5.86 -10.19
N ASP A 147 1.46 4.96 -9.80
CA ASP A 147 2.02 3.93 -10.69
C ASP A 147 0.92 3.03 -11.29
N SER A 148 -0.07 2.64 -10.46
CA SER A 148 -1.24 1.89 -10.92
C SER A 148 -2.11 2.66 -11.92
N ALA A 149 -2.29 3.95 -11.74
CA ALA A 149 -3.05 4.80 -12.66
C ALA A 149 -2.35 4.93 -14.01
N PHE A 150 -1.04 5.18 -14.01
CA PHE A 150 -0.23 5.32 -15.24
C PHE A 150 -0.03 3.99 -15.98
N ALA A 151 0.06 2.86 -15.28
CA ALA A 151 0.17 1.55 -15.91
C ALA A 151 -1.02 1.21 -16.84
N GLY A 152 -2.20 1.82 -16.60
CA GLY A 152 -3.33 1.77 -17.54
C GLY A 152 -3.84 0.36 -17.84
N LYS A 153 -4.52 0.23 -19.02
CA LYS A 153 -5.12 -1.03 -19.52
C LYS A 153 -4.35 -1.63 -20.69
N LYS A 154 -3.13 -1.20 -20.97
CA LYS A 154 -2.35 -1.71 -22.12
C LYS A 154 -1.95 -3.16 -21.93
N ALA A 155 -1.72 -3.86 -23.05
CA ALA A 155 -1.19 -5.21 -23.04
C ALA A 155 0.14 -5.26 -22.28
N LEU A 156 0.25 -6.21 -21.35
CA LEU A 156 1.41 -6.34 -20.49
C LEU A 156 2.62 -6.88 -21.25
N SER A 157 3.74 -6.16 -21.19
CA SER A 157 5.01 -6.62 -21.76
C SER A 157 5.59 -7.78 -20.94
N ARG A 158 6.54 -8.53 -21.53
CA ARG A 158 7.28 -9.58 -20.81
C ARG A 158 8.07 -9.00 -19.63
N PRO A 159 8.25 -9.75 -18.52
CA PRO A 159 9.05 -9.31 -17.39
C PRO A 159 10.51 -9.06 -17.81
N ALA A 160 11.18 -8.11 -17.17
CA ALA A 160 12.61 -7.90 -17.38
C ALA A 160 13.41 -9.11 -16.87
N LYS A 161 14.45 -9.55 -17.63
CA LYS A 161 15.26 -10.72 -17.28
C LYS A 161 15.87 -10.62 -15.88
N ASP A 162 16.52 -9.54 -15.55
CA ASP A 162 17.28 -9.39 -14.29
C ASP A 162 16.54 -8.58 -13.23
N ARG A 163 15.20 -8.66 -13.24
CA ARG A 163 14.33 -7.87 -12.36
C ARG A 163 14.69 -8.00 -10.88
N LEU A 164 15.01 -9.20 -10.41
CA LEU A 164 15.31 -9.44 -9.00
C LEU A 164 16.65 -8.82 -8.58
N ALA A 165 17.66 -8.93 -9.43
CA ALA A 165 18.96 -8.31 -9.18
C ALA A 165 18.83 -6.79 -9.12
N LEU A 166 18.19 -6.16 -10.11
CA LEU A 166 17.91 -4.72 -10.12
C LEU A 166 17.14 -4.26 -8.87
N LYS A 167 16.09 -5.00 -8.50
CA LYS A 167 15.27 -4.72 -7.33
C LYS A 167 16.11 -4.69 -6.05
N ASN A 168 16.99 -5.67 -5.87
CA ASN A 168 17.89 -5.76 -4.72
C ASN A 168 18.97 -4.66 -4.75
N SER A 169 19.52 -4.36 -5.92
CA SER A 169 20.52 -3.30 -6.07
C SER A 169 19.97 -1.94 -5.65
N PHE A 170 18.72 -1.60 -6.00
CA PHE A 170 18.11 -0.35 -5.55
C PHE A 170 17.85 -0.30 -4.05
N LEU A 171 17.49 -1.41 -3.42
CA LEU A 171 17.37 -1.45 -1.95
C LEU A 171 18.73 -1.25 -1.28
N ILE A 172 19.77 -1.97 -1.74
CA ILE A 172 21.12 -1.86 -1.22
C ILE A 172 21.66 -0.45 -1.42
N LEU A 173 21.46 0.14 -2.60
CA LEU A 173 21.89 1.51 -2.89
C LEU A 173 21.22 2.52 -1.95
N ALA A 174 19.90 2.41 -1.73
CA ALA A 174 19.19 3.33 -0.83
C ALA A 174 19.71 3.24 0.61
N ILE A 175 19.99 2.02 1.09
CA ILE A 175 20.57 1.79 2.42
C ILE A 175 22.00 2.35 2.47
N ALA A 176 22.85 2.04 1.49
CA ALA A 176 24.24 2.48 1.43
C ALA A 176 24.36 4.01 1.40
N VAL A 177 23.54 4.67 0.57
CA VAL A 177 23.51 6.15 0.49
C VAL A 177 23.08 6.76 1.82
N ALA A 178 22.04 6.23 2.48
CA ALA A 178 21.59 6.74 3.77
C ALA A 178 22.65 6.59 4.87
N LEU A 179 23.30 5.43 4.93
CA LEU A 179 24.39 5.17 5.90
C LEU A 179 25.62 6.02 5.61
N LEU A 180 26.01 6.18 4.35
CA LEU A 180 27.12 7.04 3.95
C LEU A 180 26.87 8.49 4.37
N MET A 181 25.69 9.02 4.09
CA MET A 181 25.31 10.37 4.52
C MET A 181 25.37 10.55 6.04
N ARG A 182 24.95 9.53 6.81
CA ARG A 182 25.05 9.55 8.27
C ARG A 182 26.51 9.56 8.74
N ILE A 183 27.35 8.67 8.18
CA ILE A 183 28.76 8.54 8.57
C ILE A 183 29.56 9.80 8.21
N THR A 184 29.29 10.39 7.05
CA THR A 184 29.97 11.62 6.60
C THR A 184 29.44 12.89 7.27
N GLY A 185 28.36 12.81 8.08
CA GLY A 185 27.74 13.97 8.68
C GLY A 185 27.09 14.91 7.64
N ALA A 186 26.61 14.36 6.52
CA ALA A 186 26.01 15.16 5.45
C ALA A 186 24.86 16.04 5.98
N GLY A 187 24.88 17.32 5.63
CA GLY A 187 23.89 18.29 6.13
C GLY A 187 22.47 18.00 5.63
N GLN A 188 21.47 18.51 6.37
CA GLN A 188 20.04 18.29 6.07
C GLN A 188 19.66 18.74 4.65
N GLY A 189 20.24 19.81 4.13
CA GLY A 189 19.99 20.30 2.77
C GLY A 189 20.38 19.27 1.70
N PHE A 190 21.50 18.58 1.87
CA PHE A 190 21.94 17.53 0.94
C PHE A 190 21.04 16.30 1.04
N ALA A 191 20.62 15.90 2.26
CA ALA A 191 19.67 14.81 2.46
C ALA A 191 18.30 15.12 1.82
N LEU A 192 17.83 16.37 1.97
CA LEU A 192 16.60 16.86 1.34
C LEU A 192 16.70 16.80 -0.19
N ALA A 193 17.77 17.32 -0.76
CA ALA A 193 17.99 17.31 -2.23
C ALA A 193 18.00 15.88 -2.79
N THR A 194 18.67 14.94 -2.09
CA THR A 194 18.71 13.52 -2.48
C THR A 194 17.31 12.89 -2.39
N GLY A 195 16.54 13.21 -1.36
CA GLY A 195 15.15 12.76 -1.21
C GLY A 195 14.26 13.24 -2.34
N VAL A 196 14.33 14.53 -2.66
CA VAL A 196 13.59 15.15 -3.79
C VAL A 196 13.99 14.51 -5.11
N ALA A 197 15.30 14.37 -5.39
CA ALA A 197 15.80 13.74 -6.60
C ALA A 197 15.28 12.30 -6.76
N THR A 198 15.25 11.52 -5.68
CA THR A 198 14.71 10.16 -5.67
C THR A 198 13.21 10.15 -5.96
N GLY A 199 12.45 11.09 -5.40
CA GLY A 199 11.02 11.25 -5.67
C GLY A 199 10.73 11.61 -7.12
N VAL A 200 11.43 12.60 -7.66
CA VAL A 200 11.32 13.04 -9.07
C VAL A 200 11.69 11.90 -10.03
N ALA A 201 12.79 11.20 -9.77
CA ALA A 201 13.19 10.03 -10.56
C ALA A 201 12.10 8.94 -10.53
N GLY A 202 11.49 8.68 -9.37
CA GLY A 202 10.38 7.75 -9.24
C GLY A 202 9.18 8.14 -10.08
N LEU A 203 8.77 9.40 -10.07
CA LEU A 203 7.68 9.92 -10.89
C LEU A 203 8.01 9.86 -12.39
N ALA A 204 9.25 10.15 -12.78
CA ALA A 204 9.71 10.03 -14.16
C ALA A 204 9.63 8.57 -14.65
N ILE A 205 10.06 7.61 -13.83
CA ILE A 205 9.92 6.17 -14.14
C ILE A 205 8.46 5.79 -14.33
N ILE A 206 7.57 6.27 -13.46
CA ILE A 206 6.12 6.02 -13.55
C ILE A 206 5.57 6.58 -14.88
N ALA A 207 5.83 7.84 -15.16
CA ALA A 207 5.28 8.52 -16.33
C ALA A 207 5.83 7.96 -17.65
N LEU A 208 7.12 7.64 -17.72
CA LEU A 208 7.79 7.23 -18.96
C LEU A 208 7.81 5.70 -19.16
N ILE A 209 8.12 4.95 -18.12
CA ILE A 209 8.38 3.52 -18.25
C ILE A 209 7.13 2.69 -17.89
N SER A 210 6.51 2.92 -16.73
CA SER A 210 5.33 2.16 -16.31
C SER A 210 4.17 2.36 -17.29
N ARG A 211 3.96 3.60 -17.76
CA ARG A 211 2.95 3.92 -18.78
C ARG A 211 3.17 3.20 -20.09
N ARG A 212 4.43 3.12 -20.57
CA ARG A 212 4.77 2.43 -21.83
C ARG A 212 4.63 0.92 -21.72
N LYS A 213 5.04 0.33 -20.59
CA LYS A 213 5.02 -1.12 -20.36
C LYS A 213 3.66 -1.66 -19.93
N GLY A 214 2.74 -0.83 -19.47
CA GLY A 214 1.45 -1.26 -18.93
C GLY A 214 1.54 -2.05 -17.62
N LYS A 215 2.68 -1.94 -16.90
CA LYS A 215 2.98 -2.58 -15.62
C LYS A 215 3.50 -1.56 -14.62
N MET A 216 3.37 -1.84 -13.34
CA MET A 216 3.87 -1.00 -12.27
C MET A 216 5.38 -1.19 -12.09
N VAL A 217 6.17 -0.64 -13.03
CA VAL A 217 7.63 -0.86 -13.09
C VAL A 217 8.34 -0.18 -11.91
N HIS A 218 7.90 1.02 -11.52
CA HIS A 218 8.46 1.67 -10.35
C HIS A 218 8.33 0.77 -9.11
N CYS A 219 7.12 0.30 -8.80
CA CYS A 219 6.85 -0.53 -7.62
C CYS A 219 7.52 -1.91 -7.68
N THR A 220 7.63 -2.50 -8.87
CA THR A 220 8.13 -3.88 -9.01
C THR A 220 9.63 -3.99 -9.19
N VAL A 221 10.32 -2.91 -9.62
CA VAL A 221 11.76 -2.94 -9.91
C VAL A 221 12.53 -1.87 -9.13
N TRP A 222 12.08 -0.61 -9.11
CA TRP A 222 12.86 0.53 -8.65
C TRP A 222 12.64 0.92 -7.19
N CYS A 223 11.47 0.59 -6.62
CA CYS A 223 11.12 1.03 -5.27
C CYS A 223 11.81 0.19 -4.19
N PRO A 224 12.68 0.77 -3.34
CA PRO A 224 13.34 0.03 -2.25
C PRO A 224 12.33 -0.47 -1.21
N VAL A 225 11.29 0.32 -0.89
CA VAL A 225 10.21 -0.11 0.01
C VAL A 225 9.46 -1.31 -0.57
N GLY A 226 9.14 -1.29 -1.86
CA GLY A 226 8.50 -2.43 -2.53
C GLY A 226 9.37 -3.70 -2.49
N THR A 227 10.69 -3.54 -2.46
CA THR A 227 11.64 -4.65 -2.28
C THR A 227 11.57 -5.19 -0.87
N LEU A 228 11.70 -4.33 0.14
CA LEU A 228 11.61 -4.72 1.55
C LEU A 228 10.29 -5.44 1.85
N VAL A 229 9.15 -4.87 1.42
CA VAL A 229 7.81 -5.48 1.59
C VAL A 229 7.71 -6.85 0.93
N SER A 230 8.36 -7.04 -0.24
CA SER A 230 8.37 -8.33 -0.93
C SER A 230 9.06 -9.42 -0.10
N TYR A 231 10.07 -9.09 0.68
CA TYR A 231 10.73 -10.01 1.61
C TYR A 231 9.95 -10.13 2.93
N MET A 232 9.53 -9.02 3.53
CA MET A 232 8.78 -9.01 4.80
C MET A 232 7.43 -9.76 4.70
N LYS A 233 6.84 -9.88 3.51
CA LYS A 233 5.61 -10.66 3.34
C LYS A 233 5.74 -12.11 3.82
N HIS A 234 6.94 -12.65 3.92
CA HIS A 234 7.18 -14.00 4.44
C HIS A 234 6.93 -14.11 5.95
N LEU A 235 6.92 -13.00 6.69
CA LEU A 235 6.54 -12.94 8.11
C LEU A 235 5.03 -12.94 8.30
N ASN A 236 4.28 -12.47 7.31
CA ASN A 236 2.81 -12.44 7.35
C ASN A 236 2.23 -13.82 7.02
N PRO A 237 1.20 -14.32 7.73
CA PRO A 237 0.62 -15.63 7.49
C PRO A 237 -0.25 -15.72 6.23
N PHE A 238 -0.76 -14.59 5.72
CA PHE A 238 -1.57 -14.58 4.51
C PHE A 238 -0.73 -14.89 3.28
N ARG A 239 -1.25 -15.76 2.42
CA ARG A 239 -0.64 -16.19 1.16
C ARG A 239 -1.69 -16.28 0.07
N MET A 240 -1.22 -16.30 -1.16
CA MET A 240 -2.03 -16.70 -2.31
C MET A 240 -1.44 -17.97 -2.91
N ARG A 241 -2.29 -18.90 -3.34
CA ARG A 241 -1.92 -20.15 -4.00
C ARG A 241 -2.73 -20.33 -5.26
N ILE A 242 -2.16 -21.08 -6.18
CA ILE A 242 -2.79 -21.59 -7.38
C ILE A 242 -3.05 -23.07 -7.12
N GLU A 243 -4.29 -23.52 -7.30
CA GLU A 243 -4.68 -24.92 -7.10
C GLU A 243 -4.34 -25.78 -8.33
N ALA A 244 -4.26 -27.09 -8.14
CA ALA A 244 -3.99 -28.04 -9.23
C ALA A 244 -5.07 -28.04 -10.34
N SER A 245 -6.25 -27.49 -10.07
CA SER A 245 -7.30 -27.26 -11.07
C SER A 245 -6.97 -26.17 -12.10
N CYS A 246 -5.77 -25.57 -12.03
CA CYS A 246 -5.32 -24.53 -12.96
C CYS A 246 -5.04 -25.12 -14.36
N THR A 247 -5.70 -24.58 -15.37
CA THR A 247 -5.53 -24.97 -16.79
C THR A 247 -4.45 -24.18 -17.52
N THR A 248 -3.61 -23.43 -16.81
CA THR A 248 -2.52 -22.60 -17.40
C THR A 248 -2.95 -21.63 -18.50
N CYS A 249 -4.20 -21.18 -18.49
CA CYS A 249 -4.77 -20.30 -19.54
C CYS A 249 -4.21 -18.87 -19.54
N MET A 250 -3.34 -18.49 -18.60
CA MET A 250 -2.60 -17.21 -18.49
C MET A 250 -3.47 -15.95 -18.30
N LEU A 251 -4.80 -16.05 -18.17
CA LEU A 251 -5.68 -14.88 -17.97
C LEU A 251 -5.33 -14.09 -16.70
N CYS A 252 -4.92 -14.77 -15.64
CA CYS A 252 -4.49 -14.13 -14.40
C CYS A 252 -3.17 -13.34 -14.57
N SER A 253 -2.28 -13.79 -15.46
CA SER A 253 -1.04 -13.09 -15.80
C SER A 253 -1.32 -11.78 -16.54
N SER A 254 -2.30 -11.74 -17.43
CA SER A 254 -2.62 -10.55 -18.22
C SER A 254 -3.16 -9.39 -17.38
N VAL A 255 -3.79 -9.67 -16.25
CA VAL A 255 -4.29 -8.65 -15.32
C VAL A 255 -3.32 -8.31 -14.17
N CYS A 256 -2.24 -9.09 -14.01
CA CYS A 256 -1.27 -8.91 -12.95
C CYS A 256 -0.32 -7.74 -13.23
N ARG A 257 -0.59 -6.58 -12.66
CA ARG A 257 0.27 -5.39 -12.81
C ARG A 257 1.59 -5.49 -12.06
N TYR A 258 1.67 -6.38 -11.06
CA TYR A 258 2.87 -6.63 -10.24
C TYR A 258 3.80 -7.68 -10.81
N ASP A 259 3.45 -8.23 -11.98
CA ASP A 259 4.28 -9.21 -12.68
C ASP A 259 4.62 -10.46 -11.83
N ALA A 260 3.67 -10.87 -11.01
CA ALA A 260 3.83 -11.96 -10.04
C ALA A 260 3.23 -13.29 -10.52
N LEU A 261 2.75 -13.38 -11.77
CA LEU A 261 2.10 -14.56 -12.35
C LEU A 261 2.68 -14.84 -13.75
N SER A 262 3.99 -15.09 -13.80
CA SER A 262 4.66 -15.57 -15.00
C SER A 262 4.27 -17.03 -15.29
N SER A 263 4.60 -17.55 -16.47
CA SER A 263 4.41 -18.97 -16.81
C SER A 263 5.09 -19.90 -15.79
N ASN A 264 6.30 -19.55 -15.35
CA ASN A 264 7.04 -20.30 -14.33
C ASN A 264 6.36 -20.27 -12.95
N ASP A 265 5.78 -19.11 -12.55
CA ASP A 265 5.05 -18.98 -11.29
C ASP A 265 3.78 -19.84 -11.32
N ILE A 266 3.07 -19.85 -12.44
CA ILE A 266 1.85 -20.64 -12.63
C ILE A 266 2.19 -22.13 -12.65
N ALA A 267 3.26 -22.53 -13.33
CA ALA A 267 3.73 -23.93 -13.35
C ALA A 267 4.13 -24.43 -11.93
N ARG A 268 4.66 -23.55 -11.09
CA ARG A 268 5.00 -23.85 -9.67
C ARG A 268 3.79 -23.76 -8.75
N LEU A 269 2.61 -23.44 -9.22
CA LEU A 269 1.36 -23.23 -8.46
C LEU A 269 1.52 -22.19 -7.33
N LYS A 270 2.43 -21.23 -7.51
CA LYS A 270 2.78 -20.24 -6.49
C LYS A 270 3.10 -18.89 -7.12
N PRO A 271 2.40 -17.81 -6.76
CA PRO A 271 2.73 -16.47 -7.22
C PRO A 271 4.16 -16.06 -6.85
N GLY A 272 4.78 -15.28 -7.71
CA GLY A 272 6.14 -14.79 -7.54
C GLY A 272 6.33 -13.82 -6.38
N LEU A 273 7.58 -13.41 -6.15
CA LEU A 273 8.00 -12.56 -5.04
C LEU A 273 7.24 -11.22 -4.99
N THR A 274 6.92 -10.65 -6.13
CA THR A 274 6.24 -9.34 -6.24
C THR A 274 4.72 -9.38 -6.00
N CYS A 275 4.14 -10.55 -5.67
CA CYS A 275 2.71 -10.66 -5.36
C CYS A 275 2.35 -9.83 -4.12
N THR A 276 1.40 -8.90 -4.29
CA THR A 276 0.91 -8.00 -3.24
C THR A 276 -0.43 -8.44 -2.63
N LEU A 277 -0.91 -9.63 -2.95
CA LEU A 277 -2.21 -10.17 -2.51
C LEU A 277 -3.41 -9.26 -2.89
N CYS A 278 -3.29 -8.47 -3.95
CA CYS A 278 -4.32 -7.50 -4.36
C CYS A 278 -5.65 -8.13 -4.83
N GLY A 279 -5.62 -9.40 -5.25
CA GLY A 279 -6.81 -10.16 -5.63
C GLY A 279 -7.34 -9.91 -7.04
N ASP A 280 -6.74 -9.05 -7.86
CA ASP A 280 -7.21 -8.78 -9.24
C ASP A 280 -7.26 -10.04 -10.11
N CYS A 281 -6.35 -10.98 -9.86
CA CYS A 281 -6.29 -12.25 -10.56
C CYS A 281 -7.43 -13.23 -10.24
N LEU A 282 -8.09 -13.07 -9.07
CA LEU A 282 -9.22 -13.93 -8.69
C LEU A 282 -10.42 -13.72 -9.63
N ALA A 283 -10.74 -12.44 -9.92
CA ALA A 283 -11.85 -12.10 -10.82
C ALA A 283 -11.59 -12.53 -12.27
N ALA A 284 -10.32 -12.63 -12.69
CA ALA A 284 -9.92 -13.06 -14.02
C ALA A 284 -9.83 -14.58 -14.17
N CYS A 285 -9.78 -15.34 -13.08
CA CYS A 285 -9.63 -16.79 -13.10
C CYS A 285 -10.97 -17.49 -13.33
N ARG A 286 -11.24 -17.95 -14.55
CA ARG A 286 -12.47 -18.66 -14.93
C ARG A 286 -12.66 -19.98 -14.17
N HIS A 287 -11.58 -20.66 -13.81
CA HIS A 287 -11.60 -21.94 -13.10
C HIS A 287 -11.57 -21.79 -11.58
N ASN A 288 -11.58 -20.54 -11.08
CA ASN A 288 -11.52 -20.24 -9.66
C ASN A 288 -10.36 -20.94 -8.91
N SER A 289 -9.25 -21.20 -9.62
CA SER A 289 -8.07 -21.94 -9.13
C SER A 289 -7.12 -21.07 -8.29
N ILE A 290 -7.35 -19.76 -8.17
CA ILE A 290 -6.53 -18.88 -7.34
C ILE A 290 -7.25 -18.62 -6.02
N LYS A 291 -6.58 -18.92 -4.89
CA LYS A 291 -7.18 -18.85 -3.56
C LYS A 291 -6.28 -18.13 -2.56
N TYR A 292 -6.91 -17.42 -1.61
CA TYR A 292 -6.22 -16.99 -0.40
C TYR A 292 -5.99 -18.17 0.53
N ARG A 293 -4.89 -18.14 1.24
CA ARG A 293 -4.54 -19.13 2.26
C ARG A 293 -4.10 -18.46 3.54
N PHE A 294 -4.59 -18.98 4.63
CA PHE A 294 -4.14 -18.73 6.00
C PHE A 294 -4.03 -20.09 6.71
N PRO A 295 -2.99 -20.35 7.53
CA PRO A 295 -2.86 -21.63 8.25
C PRO A 295 -4.13 -22.00 9.02
N GLY A 296 -4.59 -23.23 8.87
CA GLY A 296 -5.75 -23.76 9.60
C GLY A 296 -7.13 -23.21 9.17
N VAL A 297 -7.22 -22.38 8.14
CA VAL A 297 -8.47 -21.71 7.75
C VAL A 297 -8.85 -22.01 6.30
N LYS A 298 -10.16 -22.16 6.05
CA LYS A 298 -10.71 -22.35 4.70
C LYS A 298 -10.40 -21.14 3.80
N PRO A 299 -10.18 -21.32 2.48
CA PRO A 299 -9.79 -20.24 1.55
C PRO A 299 -10.73 -19.04 1.54
N ASP A 300 -12.05 -19.26 1.58
CA ASP A 300 -13.03 -18.17 1.59
C ASP A 300 -12.99 -17.36 2.89
N THR A 301 -12.79 -18.02 4.02
CA THR A 301 -12.60 -17.36 5.31
C THR A 301 -11.28 -16.61 5.35
N ALA A 302 -10.19 -17.20 4.84
CA ALA A 302 -8.89 -16.55 4.74
C ALA A 302 -8.97 -15.26 3.90
N ARG A 303 -9.73 -15.29 2.79
CA ARG A 303 -9.98 -14.10 1.96
C ARG A 303 -10.75 -13.03 2.73
N LYS A 304 -11.82 -13.42 3.43
CA LYS A 304 -12.62 -12.49 4.24
C LYS A 304 -11.76 -11.84 5.32
N MET A 305 -11.03 -12.62 6.09
CA MET A 305 -10.09 -12.11 7.11
C MET A 305 -9.07 -11.15 6.52
N TYR A 306 -8.47 -11.48 5.36
CA TYR A 306 -7.51 -10.61 4.70
C TYR A 306 -8.13 -9.27 4.29
N VAL A 307 -9.33 -9.29 3.71
CA VAL A 307 -10.06 -8.06 3.30
C VAL A 307 -10.38 -7.23 4.53
N THR A 308 -10.94 -7.82 5.58
CA THR A 308 -11.28 -7.12 6.84
C THR A 308 -10.05 -6.44 7.45
N VAL A 309 -8.95 -7.18 7.67
CA VAL A 309 -7.71 -6.61 8.22
C VAL A 309 -7.18 -5.48 7.35
N THR A 310 -7.20 -5.67 6.04
CA THR A 310 -6.73 -4.65 5.09
C THR A 310 -7.60 -3.39 5.12
N VAL A 311 -8.93 -3.53 5.20
CA VAL A 311 -9.84 -2.38 5.27
C VAL A 311 -9.70 -1.64 6.59
N ILE A 312 -9.55 -2.35 7.72
CA ILE A 312 -9.30 -1.70 9.02
C ILE A 312 -8.02 -0.87 8.96
N ILE A 313 -6.90 -1.46 8.54
CA ILE A 313 -5.62 -0.75 8.46
C ILE A 313 -5.70 0.42 7.49
N TYR A 314 -6.34 0.23 6.31
CA TYR A 314 -6.57 1.31 5.36
C TYR A 314 -7.31 2.49 6.02
N SER A 315 -8.35 2.22 6.78
CA SER A 315 -9.17 3.24 7.44
C SER A 315 -8.40 4.00 8.51
N LEU A 316 -7.56 3.28 9.30
CA LEU A 316 -6.69 3.90 10.29
C LEU A 316 -5.64 4.81 9.62
N VAL A 317 -4.98 4.30 8.57
CA VAL A 317 -3.96 5.06 7.84
C VAL A 317 -4.60 6.26 7.12
N LEU A 318 -5.80 6.10 6.53
CA LEU A 318 -6.54 7.21 5.91
C LEU A 318 -6.91 8.31 6.92
N ALA A 319 -7.37 7.92 8.11
CA ALA A 319 -7.74 8.89 9.16
C ALA A 319 -6.53 9.68 9.65
N MET A 320 -5.34 9.08 9.61
CA MET A 320 -4.06 9.66 10.03
C MET A 320 -3.21 10.13 8.83
N ALA A 321 -3.71 10.03 7.58
CA ALA A 321 -2.95 10.37 6.37
C ALA A 321 -2.63 11.86 6.32
N ARG A 322 -1.48 12.23 6.85
CA ARG A 322 -0.91 13.57 6.82
C ARG A 322 0.59 13.49 6.60
N ILE A 323 1.13 14.55 6.09
CA ILE A 323 2.56 14.71 5.84
C ILE A 323 3.18 15.61 6.89
#